data_f858a9beff646ca93aa209d0098e078e
#
_entry.id   f858a9beff646ca93aa209d0098e078e
#
_cell.length_a   1.000
_cell.length_b   1.000
_cell.length_c   1.000
_cell.angle_alpha   90.00
_cell.angle_beta   90.00
_cell.angle_gamma   90.00
#
_symmetry.space_group_name_H-M   'P 1'
#
loop_
_entity.id
_entity.type
_entity.pdbx_description
1 polymer ?
#
loop_
_entity_poly.entity_id
_entity_poly.type
_entity_poly.pdbx_seq_one_letter_code
_entity_poly.pdbx_strand_id
1 'polypeptide(L)'
;VGNARLKPLESDNFDASLEWYFKPDSYVSVAFFDKRVRNFIGTGQTNSTLFGLRDPSSGAAGSRSGNAKAALAGLGADSSDVNLFVMSALIQATGSVAAATAQFSANYNPATHSLSDAYVQTINNTYDLNGIASDPLYQFQVSQPINNKDAEIYGVELAGQYFLGNTGLGIAAAYTLVRGDVGFNIGADPAQDQFALLGLSDTFSATLIYEKHGLSARVAYNWRDKFLSGINRQGSRNPEFTAPFGQLDASFSYDITQNVSITLEGINLTETAVRTYARDEKELWYAQELDRRFLLGARFKF
;
A
#
# COMPACT_ATOMS: atom_id res chain seq x y z
N VAL A 1 -14.08 -9.74 -6.10
CA VAL A 1 -15.09 -9.76 -7.18
C VAL A 1 -15.24 -8.37 -7.79
N GLY A 2 -15.66 -8.28 -9.07
CA GLY A 2 -15.92 -7.02 -9.75
C GLY A 2 -17.23 -6.36 -9.26
N ASN A 3 -17.37 -5.05 -9.49
CA ASN A 3 -18.57 -4.29 -9.21
C ASN A 3 -19.01 -3.49 -10.43
N ALA A 4 -20.06 -3.92 -11.10
CA ALA A 4 -20.62 -3.25 -12.28
C ALA A 4 -21.39 -1.93 -11.95
N ARG A 5 -21.56 -1.60 -10.66
CA ARG A 5 -22.28 -0.41 -10.20
C ARG A 5 -21.36 0.75 -9.83
N LEU A 6 -20.05 0.64 -10.14
CA LEU A 6 -19.12 1.72 -9.89
C LEU A 6 -19.52 2.98 -10.68
N LYS A 7 -19.52 4.09 -9.97
CA LYS A 7 -19.69 5.41 -10.55
C LYS A 7 -18.34 5.97 -11.01
N PRO A 8 -18.33 6.85 -12.04
CA PRO A 8 -17.13 7.59 -12.39
C PRO A 8 -16.63 8.44 -11.21
N LEU A 9 -15.31 8.60 -11.13
CA LEU A 9 -14.70 9.58 -10.26
C LEU A 9 -15.02 10.98 -10.79
N GLU A 10 -15.40 11.88 -9.88
CA GLU A 10 -15.70 13.29 -10.17
C GLU A 10 -14.72 14.16 -9.37
N SER A 11 -14.24 15.25 -9.97
CA SER A 11 -13.35 16.20 -9.30
C SER A 11 -13.78 17.64 -9.57
N ASP A 12 -13.94 18.39 -8.49
CA ASP A 12 -14.06 19.85 -8.52
C ASP A 12 -12.67 20.42 -8.16
N ASN A 13 -12.13 21.27 -9.05
CA ASN A 13 -10.80 21.83 -8.88
C ASN A 13 -10.88 23.35 -8.82
N PHE A 14 -10.15 23.92 -7.88
CA PHE A 14 -9.92 25.36 -7.77
C PHE A 14 -8.42 25.62 -7.80
N ASP A 15 -7.98 26.44 -8.72
CA ASP A 15 -6.58 26.86 -8.85
C ASP A 15 -6.52 28.38 -8.92
N ALA A 16 -5.57 28.96 -8.16
CA ALA A 16 -5.29 30.41 -8.19
C ALA A 16 -3.80 30.63 -8.20
N SER A 17 -3.29 31.46 -9.10
CA SER A 17 -1.86 31.77 -9.18
C SER A 17 -1.60 33.25 -9.36
N LEU A 18 -0.46 33.70 -8.85
CA LEU A 18 0.09 35.02 -9.04
C LEU A 18 1.54 34.91 -9.49
N GLU A 19 1.87 35.55 -10.58
CA GLU A 19 3.22 35.62 -11.12
C GLU A 19 3.69 37.07 -11.22
N TRP A 20 4.90 37.35 -10.76
CA TRP A 20 5.50 38.67 -10.85
C TRP A 20 6.84 38.62 -11.57
N TYR A 21 6.86 39.16 -12.77
CA TYR A 21 8.03 39.31 -13.61
C TYR A 21 8.67 40.70 -13.37
N PHE A 22 9.68 40.76 -12.52
CA PHE A 22 10.28 42.02 -12.07
C PHE A 22 11.54 42.44 -12.86
N LYS A 23 12.10 41.53 -13.66
CA LYS A 23 13.22 41.75 -14.58
C LYS A 23 13.15 40.78 -15.76
N PRO A 24 13.86 41.04 -16.88
CA PRO A 24 14.05 40.01 -17.89
C PRO A 24 14.57 38.72 -17.26
N ASP A 25 14.02 37.59 -17.66
CA ASP A 25 14.35 36.23 -17.20
C ASP A 25 14.29 36.00 -15.67
N SER A 26 13.60 36.90 -14.95
CA SER A 26 13.49 36.83 -13.49
C SER A 26 12.02 36.99 -13.05
N TYR A 27 11.54 36.03 -12.29
CA TYR A 27 10.17 36.03 -11.77
C TYR A 27 10.08 35.34 -10.42
N VAL A 28 8.97 35.57 -9.75
CA VAL A 28 8.49 34.78 -8.62
C VAL A 28 7.04 34.45 -8.87
N SER A 29 6.62 33.25 -8.46
CA SER A 29 5.23 32.80 -8.54
C SER A 29 4.80 32.14 -7.25
N VAL A 30 3.51 32.29 -6.94
CA VAL A 30 2.81 31.54 -5.91
C VAL A 30 1.51 31.05 -6.50
N ALA A 31 1.24 29.77 -6.29
CA ALA A 31 -0.03 29.15 -6.67
C ALA A 31 -0.63 28.42 -5.50
N PHE A 32 -1.95 28.42 -5.41
CA PHE A 32 -2.75 27.61 -4.51
C PHE A 32 -3.65 26.70 -5.32
N PHE A 33 -3.82 25.47 -4.89
CA PHE A 33 -4.77 24.54 -5.48
C PHE A 33 -5.58 23.81 -4.41
N ASP A 34 -6.83 23.51 -4.74
CA ASP A 34 -7.76 22.68 -3.96
C ASP A 34 -8.50 21.75 -4.93
N LYS A 35 -8.45 20.45 -4.68
CA LYS A 35 -9.08 19.42 -5.52
C LYS A 35 -9.94 18.53 -4.65
N ARG A 36 -11.25 18.58 -4.85
CA ARG A 36 -12.24 17.78 -4.15
C ARG A 36 -12.71 16.66 -5.04
N VAL A 37 -12.34 15.45 -4.67
CA VAL A 37 -12.61 14.25 -5.45
C VAL A 37 -13.72 13.46 -4.78
N ARG A 38 -14.79 13.17 -5.53
CA ARG A 38 -15.92 12.35 -5.10
C ARG A 38 -15.95 11.02 -5.83
N ASN A 39 -16.66 10.05 -5.24
CA ASN A 39 -16.78 8.70 -5.77
C ASN A 39 -15.43 7.99 -5.91
N PHE A 40 -14.47 8.29 -5.05
CA PHE A 40 -13.19 7.60 -5.09
C PHE A 40 -13.39 6.10 -4.90
N ILE A 41 -12.69 5.30 -5.70
CA ILE A 41 -12.85 3.87 -5.69
C ILE A 41 -11.90 3.29 -4.64
N GLY A 42 -12.47 2.81 -3.55
CA GLY A 42 -11.78 2.05 -2.53
C GLY A 42 -12.16 0.57 -2.57
N THR A 43 -11.56 -0.23 -1.71
CA THR A 43 -11.98 -1.61 -1.48
C THR A 43 -12.98 -1.63 -0.32
N GLY A 44 -14.12 -2.22 -0.55
CA GLY A 44 -15.12 -2.51 0.48
C GLY A 44 -15.15 -3.99 0.79
N GLN A 45 -15.40 -4.34 2.06
CA GLN A 45 -15.58 -5.71 2.51
C GLN A 45 -16.99 -5.89 3.04
N THR A 46 -17.66 -6.94 2.58
CA THR A 46 -18.98 -7.34 3.06
C THR A 46 -19.02 -8.82 3.29
N ASN A 47 -19.73 -9.27 4.34
CA ASN A 47 -19.99 -10.67 4.50
C ASN A 47 -21.14 -11.10 3.58
N SER A 48 -20.94 -12.17 2.83
CA SER A 48 -21.92 -12.70 1.91
C SER A 48 -21.84 -14.22 1.85
N THR A 49 -22.99 -14.85 1.62
CA THR A 49 -23.04 -16.28 1.33
C THR A 49 -22.88 -16.50 -0.17
N LEU A 50 -21.95 -17.35 -0.57
CA LEU A 50 -21.66 -17.63 -1.97
C LEU A 50 -21.85 -19.11 -2.28
N PHE A 51 -22.30 -19.39 -3.50
CA PHE A 51 -22.39 -20.74 -4.08
C PHE A 51 -23.27 -21.74 -3.29
N GLY A 52 -24.05 -21.28 -2.32
CA GLY A 52 -24.85 -22.15 -1.47
C GLY A 52 -24.04 -23.09 -0.55
N LEU A 53 -22.75 -22.80 -0.35
CA LEU A 53 -21.87 -23.59 0.49
C LEU A 53 -22.31 -23.53 1.95
N ARG A 54 -22.24 -24.67 2.61
CA ARG A 54 -22.57 -24.85 4.03
C ARG A 54 -21.31 -24.91 4.86
N ASP A 55 -21.39 -24.41 6.09
CA ASP A 55 -20.30 -24.43 7.04
C ASP A 55 -20.46 -25.53 8.08
N PRO A 56 -19.79 -26.69 7.90
CA PRO A 56 -19.87 -27.80 8.84
C PRO A 56 -19.14 -27.53 10.17
N SER A 57 -18.38 -26.44 10.26
CA SER A 57 -17.57 -26.05 11.43
C SER A 57 -18.14 -24.86 12.21
N SER A 58 -19.24 -24.28 11.77
CA SER A 58 -19.80 -23.02 12.32
C SER A 58 -20.04 -23.04 13.85
N GLY A 59 -20.30 -24.18 14.43
CA GLY A 59 -20.71 -24.31 15.82
C GLY A 59 -22.07 -23.68 16.16
N ALA A 60 -22.88 -23.38 15.15
CA ALA A 60 -24.19 -22.77 15.33
C ALA A 60 -25.12 -23.71 16.09
N ALA A 61 -25.96 -23.18 16.99
CA ALA A 61 -26.93 -23.98 17.76
C ALA A 61 -27.86 -24.75 16.81
N GLY A 62 -28.05 -26.02 17.07
CA GLY A 62 -28.87 -26.93 16.26
C GLY A 62 -28.16 -27.50 15.02
N SER A 63 -26.98 -27.01 14.64
CA SER A 63 -26.14 -27.65 13.63
C SER A 63 -25.36 -28.83 14.21
N ARG A 64 -24.82 -29.69 13.35
CA ARG A 64 -23.95 -30.80 13.75
C ARG A 64 -22.75 -30.33 14.58
N SER A 65 -22.06 -29.31 14.15
CA SER A 65 -20.93 -28.74 14.89
C SER A 65 -21.32 -28.00 16.16
N GLY A 66 -22.53 -27.43 16.23
CA GLY A 66 -23.09 -26.87 17.47
C GLY A 66 -23.34 -27.94 18.51
N ASN A 67 -23.93 -29.07 18.11
CA ASN A 67 -24.10 -30.22 18.95
C ASN A 67 -22.77 -30.84 19.40
N ALA A 68 -21.76 -30.87 18.51
CA ALA A 68 -20.41 -31.29 18.84
C ALA A 68 -19.75 -30.36 19.88
N LYS A 69 -19.87 -29.08 19.74
CA LYS A 69 -19.38 -28.09 20.74
C LYS A 69 -20.03 -28.29 22.10
N ALA A 70 -21.35 -28.48 22.14
CA ALA A 70 -22.07 -28.71 23.38
C ALA A 70 -21.61 -30.02 24.07
N ALA A 71 -21.40 -31.08 23.28
CA ALA A 71 -20.92 -32.37 23.79
C ALA A 71 -19.49 -32.27 24.35
N LEU A 72 -18.58 -31.57 23.63
CA LEU A 72 -17.21 -31.33 24.09
C LEU A 72 -17.19 -30.51 25.39
N ALA A 73 -17.99 -29.45 25.48
CA ALA A 73 -18.12 -28.67 26.70
C ALA A 73 -18.60 -29.50 27.89
N GLY A 74 -19.54 -30.42 27.65
CA GLY A 74 -20.03 -31.37 28.66
C GLY A 74 -18.99 -32.36 29.17
N LEU A 75 -17.95 -32.63 28.36
CA LEU A 75 -16.78 -33.45 28.71
C LEU A 75 -15.62 -32.65 29.34
N GLY A 76 -15.72 -31.32 29.40
CA GLY A 76 -14.59 -30.47 29.78
C GLY A 76 -13.47 -30.42 28.73
N ALA A 77 -13.77 -30.85 27.50
CA ALA A 77 -12.83 -30.79 26.37
C ALA A 77 -12.95 -29.44 25.65
N ASP A 78 -11.84 -28.92 25.10
CA ASP A 78 -11.87 -27.74 24.29
C ASP A 78 -12.50 -27.96 22.90
N SER A 79 -12.89 -26.89 22.26
CA SER A 79 -13.45 -26.89 20.90
C SER A 79 -12.38 -26.57 19.85
N SER A 80 -11.15 -27.09 20.03
CA SER A 80 -10.10 -27.03 19.00
C SER A 80 -10.60 -27.64 17.68
N ASP A 81 -10.01 -27.26 16.56
CA ASP A 81 -10.42 -27.78 15.24
C ASP A 81 -10.38 -29.29 15.18
N VAL A 82 -9.40 -29.92 15.83
CA VAL A 82 -9.27 -31.39 15.93
C VAL A 82 -10.40 -32.01 16.71
N ASN A 83 -10.67 -31.53 17.92
CA ASN A 83 -11.73 -32.09 18.78
C ASN A 83 -13.10 -31.86 18.14
N LEU A 84 -13.33 -30.68 17.55
CA LEU A 84 -14.59 -30.36 16.87
C LEU A 84 -14.81 -31.25 15.63
N PHE A 85 -13.73 -31.46 14.82
CA PHE A 85 -13.78 -32.35 13.68
C PHE A 85 -14.12 -33.78 14.12
N VAL A 86 -13.36 -34.36 15.05
CA VAL A 86 -13.56 -35.74 15.53
C VAL A 86 -14.97 -35.93 16.10
N MET A 87 -15.42 -35.04 16.99
CA MET A 87 -16.76 -35.12 17.56
C MET A 87 -17.86 -35.03 16.49
N SER A 88 -17.69 -34.08 15.52
CA SER A 88 -18.64 -33.91 14.41
C SER A 88 -18.69 -35.15 13.50
N ALA A 89 -17.52 -35.75 13.22
CA ALA A 89 -17.41 -36.99 12.45
C ALA A 89 -18.10 -38.17 13.15
N LEU A 90 -17.89 -38.30 14.46
CA LEU A 90 -18.54 -39.33 15.26
C LEU A 90 -20.07 -39.14 15.34
N ILE A 91 -20.57 -37.92 15.48
CA ILE A 91 -22.00 -37.61 15.42
C ILE A 91 -22.58 -38.02 14.06
N GLN A 92 -21.86 -37.71 12.97
CA GLN A 92 -22.27 -38.13 11.62
C GLN A 92 -22.31 -39.66 11.49
N ALA A 93 -21.28 -40.34 11.96
CA ALA A 93 -21.14 -41.79 11.84
C ALA A 93 -22.19 -42.58 12.66
N THR A 94 -22.45 -42.09 13.88
CA THR A 94 -23.34 -42.77 14.81
C THR A 94 -24.80 -42.33 14.69
N GLY A 95 -25.07 -41.17 14.10
CA GLY A 95 -26.39 -40.53 14.09
C GLY A 95 -26.86 -40.07 15.48
N SER A 96 -26.01 -40.13 16.51
CA SER A 96 -26.37 -39.87 17.91
C SER A 96 -25.27 -39.10 18.64
N VAL A 97 -25.63 -37.98 19.24
CA VAL A 97 -24.68 -37.19 20.07
C VAL A 97 -24.20 -38.01 21.27
N ALA A 98 -25.09 -38.76 21.91
CA ALA A 98 -24.73 -39.58 23.07
C ALA A 98 -23.74 -40.70 22.73
N ALA A 99 -23.95 -41.41 21.61
CA ALA A 99 -23.02 -42.45 21.16
C ALA A 99 -21.66 -41.84 20.71
N ALA A 100 -21.68 -40.72 20.02
CA ALA A 100 -20.47 -40.00 19.65
C ALA A 100 -19.69 -39.53 20.89
N THR A 101 -20.36 -38.98 21.89
CA THR A 101 -19.75 -38.53 23.14
C THR A 101 -19.07 -39.70 23.89
N ALA A 102 -19.73 -40.87 23.93
CA ALA A 102 -19.14 -42.07 24.55
C ALA A 102 -17.87 -42.52 23.81
N GLN A 103 -17.90 -42.58 22.47
CA GLN A 103 -16.71 -42.94 21.67
C GLN A 103 -15.59 -41.93 21.80
N PHE A 104 -15.89 -40.62 21.78
CA PHE A 104 -14.89 -39.58 22.00
C PHE A 104 -14.24 -39.71 23.38
N SER A 105 -15.05 -39.80 24.43
CA SER A 105 -14.57 -39.91 25.82
C SER A 105 -13.68 -41.14 26.05
N ALA A 106 -13.97 -42.25 25.38
CA ALA A 106 -13.15 -43.48 25.47
C ALA A 106 -11.73 -43.31 24.88
N ASN A 107 -11.51 -42.31 24.02
CA ASN A 107 -10.25 -42.06 23.35
C ASN A 107 -9.59 -40.70 23.76
N TYR A 108 -10.27 -39.91 24.56
CA TYR A 108 -9.80 -38.61 25.04
C TYR A 108 -9.06 -38.73 26.35
N ASN A 109 -7.87 -38.16 26.42
CA ASN A 109 -7.09 -38.12 27.66
C ASN A 109 -7.33 -36.78 28.37
N PRO A 110 -8.05 -36.77 29.52
CA PRO A 110 -8.32 -35.53 30.24
C PRO A 110 -7.08 -34.90 30.90
N ALA A 111 -6.01 -35.65 31.11
CA ALA A 111 -4.78 -35.13 31.70
C ALA A 111 -3.92 -34.30 30.69
N THR A 112 -3.98 -34.67 29.42
CA THR A 112 -3.30 -33.99 28.34
C THR A 112 -4.21 -33.11 27.49
N HIS A 113 -5.50 -33.14 27.78
CA HIS A 113 -6.56 -32.45 27.01
C HIS A 113 -6.54 -32.77 25.51
N SER A 114 -6.19 -34.01 25.13
CA SER A 114 -6.01 -34.40 23.74
C SER A 114 -6.45 -35.80 23.40
N LEU A 115 -6.72 -36.04 22.13
CA LEU A 115 -6.84 -37.36 21.51
C LEU A 115 -5.45 -37.84 21.05
N SER A 116 -5.23 -39.14 20.92
CA SER A 116 -4.01 -39.65 20.33
C SER A 116 -3.98 -39.39 18.83
N ASP A 117 -2.77 -39.06 18.28
CA ASP A 117 -2.58 -38.81 16.86
C ASP A 117 -3.06 -39.97 15.98
N ALA A 118 -2.83 -41.22 16.42
CA ALA A 118 -3.25 -42.40 15.70
C ALA A 118 -4.80 -42.50 15.58
N TYR A 119 -5.51 -42.10 16.64
CA TYR A 119 -6.99 -42.08 16.61
C TYR A 119 -7.51 -40.95 15.71
N VAL A 120 -6.94 -39.75 15.82
CA VAL A 120 -7.28 -38.61 14.94
C VAL A 120 -7.06 -38.96 13.48
N GLN A 121 -5.93 -39.59 13.15
CA GLN A 121 -5.61 -40.04 11.79
C GLN A 121 -6.64 -41.07 11.29
N THR A 122 -7.05 -42.01 12.15
CA THR A 122 -8.05 -43.01 11.80
C THR A 122 -9.39 -42.35 11.45
N ILE A 123 -9.84 -41.40 12.28
CA ILE A 123 -11.08 -40.67 12.03
C ILE A 123 -10.94 -39.81 10.72
N ASN A 124 -9.87 -39.11 10.55
CA ASN A 124 -9.62 -38.26 9.37
C ASN A 124 -9.58 -39.08 8.06
N ASN A 125 -9.04 -40.29 8.10
CA ASN A 125 -9.01 -41.19 6.94
C ASN A 125 -10.32 -41.89 6.66
N THR A 126 -11.23 -41.96 7.64
CA THR A 126 -12.47 -42.69 7.54
C THR A 126 -13.67 -41.81 7.20
N TYR A 127 -13.69 -40.59 7.69
CA TYR A 127 -14.82 -39.69 7.59
C TYR A 127 -14.49 -38.38 6.91
N ASP A 128 -15.37 -37.99 6.00
CA ASP A 128 -15.37 -36.65 5.37
C ASP A 128 -16.59 -35.85 5.86
N LEU A 129 -16.36 -34.61 6.29
CA LEU A 129 -17.38 -33.71 6.81
C LEU A 129 -17.85 -32.74 5.73
N ASN A 130 -18.77 -33.17 4.90
CA ASN A 130 -19.42 -32.27 3.95
C ASN A 130 -20.55 -31.46 4.62
N GLY A 131 -20.77 -30.25 4.14
CA GLY A 131 -21.85 -29.41 4.60
C GLY A 131 -23.21 -29.99 4.27
N ILE A 132 -24.13 -30.05 5.26
CA ILE A 132 -25.49 -30.58 5.14
C ILE A 132 -26.52 -29.47 5.31
N ALA A 133 -27.79 -29.78 5.02
CA ALA A 133 -28.87 -28.79 5.04
C ALA A 133 -29.08 -28.10 6.40
N SER A 134 -28.76 -28.77 7.50
CA SER A 134 -28.84 -28.21 8.86
C SER A 134 -27.66 -27.29 9.22
N ASP A 135 -26.56 -27.34 8.45
CA ASP A 135 -25.44 -26.43 8.66
C ASP A 135 -25.78 -25.04 8.06
N PRO A 136 -25.40 -23.96 8.71
CA PRO A 136 -25.60 -22.60 8.16
C PRO A 136 -24.83 -22.39 6.87
N LEU A 137 -25.22 -21.40 6.09
CA LEU A 137 -24.44 -20.99 4.93
C LEU A 137 -23.10 -20.38 5.35
N TYR A 138 -22.05 -20.79 4.66
CA TYR A 138 -20.70 -20.26 4.90
C TYR A 138 -20.64 -18.76 4.60
N GLN A 139 -20.11 -17.98 5.53
CA GLN A 139 -19.97 -16.54 5.39
C GLN A 139 -18.59 -16.21 4.83
N PHE A 140 -18.58 -15.76 3.58
CA PHE A 140 -17.37 -15.26 2.94
C PHE A 140 -17.21 -13.78 3.19
N GLN A 141 -16.00 -13.34 3.54
CA GLN A 141 -15.64 -11.95 3.49
C GLN A 141 -15.30 -11.58 2.03
N VAL A 142 -16.22 -10.89 1.37
CA VAL A 142 -16.11 -10.52 -0.03
C VAL A 142 -15.50 -9.13 -0.15
N SER A 143 -14.34 -9.05 -0.73
CA SER A 143 -13.70 -7.77 -1.12
C SER A 143 -14.09 -7.40 -2.54
N GLN A 144 -14.56 -6.17 -2.72
CA GLN A 144 -14.91 -5.61 -4.03
C GLN A 144 -14.62 -4.12 -4.09
N PRO A 145 -14.33 -3.56 -5.28
CA PRO A 145 -14.22 -2.12 -5.43
C PRO A 145 -15.59 -1.46 -5.22
N ILE A 146 -15.61 -0.37 -4.46
CA ILE A 146 -16.81 0.44 -4.18
C ILE A 146 -16.48 1.93 -4.18
N ASN A 147 -17.46 2.78 -4.52
CA ASN A 147 -17.35 4.22 -4.35
C ASN A 147 -17.76 4.59 -2.93
N ASN A 148 -16.83 4.62 -2.02
CA ASN A 148 -17.12 4.81 -0.60
C ASN A 148 -16.30 5.93 0.05
N LYS A 149 -15.55 6.67 -0.75
CA LYS A 149 -14.65 7.71 -0.25
C LYS A 149 -14.75 8.97 -1.08
N ASP A 150 -14.70 10.08 -0.38
CA ASP A 150 -14.37 11.38 -0.91
C ASP A 150 -12.97 11.73 -0.39
N ALA A 151 -12.24 12.56 -1.12
CA ALA A 151 -10.90 12.96 -0.76
C ALA A 151 -10.67 14.41 -1.17
N GLU A 152 -9.92 15.15 -0.36
CA GLU A 152 -9.48 16.50 -0.66
C GLU A 152 -7.95 16.53 -0.73
N ILE A 153 -7.43 17.18 -1.77
CA ILE A 153 -6.01 17.43 -1.96
C ILE A 153 -5.82 18.91 -2.17
N TYR A 154 -5.05 19.55 -1.31
CA TYR A 154 -4.76 20.96 -1.41
C TYR A 154 -3.28 21.27 -1.18
N GLY A 155 -2.85 22.42 -1.67
CA GLY A 155 -1.45 22.77 -1.51
C GLY A 155 -1.09 24.15 -2.02
N VAL A 156 0.19 24.45 -1.84
CA VAL A 156 0.80 25.70 -2.28
C VAL A 156 2.05 25.37 -3.08
N GLU A 157 2.21 26.03 -4.21
CA GLU A 157 3.40 25.97 -5.04
C GLU A 157 4.09 27.34 -5.05
N LEU A 158 5.36 27.34 -4.75
CA LEU A 158 6.24 28.51 -4.82
C LEU A 158 7.30 28.25 -5.87
N ALA A 159 7.51 29.17 -6.80
CA ALA A 159 8.61 29.07 -7.73
C ALA A 159 9.22 30.44 -8.00
N GLY A 160 10.47 30.44 -8.38
CA GLY A 160 11.14 31.67 -8.76
C GLY A 160 12.44 31.41 -9.52
N GLN A 161 12.78 32.38 -10.33
CA GLN A 161 14.03 32.44 -11.07
C GLN A 161 14.60 33.82 -10.99
N TYR A 162 15.92 33.93 -10.82
CA TYR A 162 16.61 35.19 -10.80
C TYR A 162 17.97 35.10 -11.51
N PHE A 163 18.23 36.02 -12.40
CA PHE A 163 19.54 36.21 -13.03
C PHE A 163 20.24 37.48 -12.51
N LEU A 164 21.50 37.33 -12.13
CA LEU A 164 22.32 38.41 -11.56
C LEU A 164 22.89 39.29 -12.67
N GLY A 165 22.09 40.21 -13.15
CA GLY A 165 22.49 41.15 -14.21
C GLY A 165 23.12 40.44 -15.42
N ASN A 166 24.25 40.94 -15.88
CA ASN A 166 24.97 40.40 -17.04
C ASN A 166 26.10 39.43 -16.65
N THR A 167 26.10 38.87 -15.45
CA THR A 167 27.16 37.97 -14.97
C THR A 167 27.10 36.59 -15.62
N GLY A 168 25.93 36.18 -16.12
CA GLY A 168 25.63 34.82 -16.57
C GLY A 168 25.21 33.90 -15.43
N LEU A 169 25.24 34.38 -14.18
CA LEU A 169 24.79 33.59 -13.02
C LEU A 169 23.29 33.72 -12.81
N GLY A 170 22.64 32.61 -12.56
CA GLY A 170 21.23 32.53 -12.23
C GLY A 170 20.93 31.43 -11.17
N ILE A 171 19.78 31.55 -10.56
CA ILE A 171 19.20 30.55 -9.67
C ILE A 171 17.72 30.37 -10.01
N ALA A 172 17.29 29.14 -10.10
CA ALA A 172 15.87 28.79 -10.16
C ALA A 172 15.56 27.87 -8.97
N ALA A 173 14.42 28.06 -8.32
CA ALA A 173 13.98 27.19 -7.23
C ALA A 173 12.47 27.04 -7.25
N ALA A 174 11.99 25.87 -6.84
CA ALA A 174 10.57 25.61 -6.63
C ALA A 174 10.37 24.77 -5.38
N TYR A 175 9.26 25.02 -4.69
CA TYR A 175 8.81 24.24 -3.54
C TYR A 175 7.32 24.00 -3.66
N THR A 176 6.90 22.73 -3.52
CA THR A 176 5.48 22.34 -3.46
C THR A 176 5.19 21.76 -2.09
N LEU A 177 4.21 22.33 -1.43
CA LEU A 177 3.60 21.79 -0.23
C LEU A 177 2.25 21.20 -0.61
N VAL A 178 2.05 19.90 -0.34
CA VAL A 178 0.78 19.22 -0.66
C VAL A 178 0.27 18.47 0.56
N ARG A 179 -1.03 18.52 0.78
CA ARG A 179 -1.74 17.83 1.86
C ARG A 179 -2.97 17.14 1.30
N GLY A 180 -3.39 16.09 1.99
CA GLY A 180 -4.64 15.39 1.75
C GLY A 180 -5.33 15.07 3.07
N ASP A 181 -6.64 14.96 3.04
CA ASP A 181 -7.48 14.69 4.20
C ASP A 181 -7.56 13.21 4.57
N VAL A 182 -7.13 12.30 3.68
CA VAL A 182 -7.21 10.84 3.87
C VAL A 182 -5.82 10.23 3.93
N GLY A 183 -5.37 9.91 5.14
CA GLY A 183 -4.10 9.25 5.42
C GLY A 183 -4.27 7.78 5.80
N PHE A 184 -3.16 7.04 5.82
CA PHE A 184 -3.09 5.67 6.30
C PHE A 184 -2.93 5.65 7.83
N ASN A 185 -3.80 4.91 8.53
CA ASN A 185 -3.68 4.71 9.97
C ASN A 185 -2.75 3.52 10.27
N ILE A 186 -1.53 3.82 10.69
CA ILE A 186 -0.51 2.81 11.06
C ILE A 186 -0.95 1.94 12.24
N GLY A 187 -1.74 2.50 13.17
CA GLY A 187 -2.21 1.80 14.37
C GLY A 187 -3.46 0.92 14.17
N ALA A 188 -4.07 0.95 12.99
CA ALA A 188 -5.24 0.12 12.71
C ALA A 188 -4.88 -1.37 12.58
N ASP A 189 -5.88 -2.24 12.78
CA ASP A 189 -5.75 -3.68 12.60
C ASP A 189 -5.21 -3.99 11.18
N PRO A 190 -4.12 -4.76 11.06
CA PRO A 190 -3.56 -5.16 9.76
C PRO A 190 -4.53 -5.97 8.88
N ALA A 191 -5.55 -6.57 9.47
CA ALA A 191 -6.60 -7.30 8.72
C ALA A 191 -7.64 -6.36 8.09
N GLN A 192 -7.66 -5.08 8.46
CA GLN A 192 -8.62 -4.11 7.96
C GLN A 192 -8.10 -3.43 6.69
N ASP A 193 -8.89 -3.46 5.62
CA ASP A 193 -8.60 -2.67 4.43
C ASP A 193 -8.73 -1.17 4.72
N GLN A 194 -7.75 -0.41 4.28
CA GLN A 194 -7.72 1.03 4.41
C GLN A 194 -7.70 1.69 3.03
N PHE A 195 -8.23 2.89 2.97
CA PHE A 195 -8.09 3.80 1.85
C PHE A 195 -7.20 4.96 2.29
N ALA A 196 -6.26 5.34 1.43
CA ALA A 196 -5.42 6.53 1.63
C ALA A 196 -4.99 7.12 0.29
N LEU A 197 -4.73 8.41 0.28
CA LEU A 197 -4.15 9.10 -0.86
C LEU A 197 -2.67 8.74 -0.99
N LEU A 198 -2.27 8.32 -2.19
CA LEU A 198 -0.91 7.90 -2.47
C LEU A 198 -0.09 9.04 -3.08
N GLY A 199 1.21 9.04 -2.83
CA GLY A 199 2.17 9.90 -3.49
C GLY A 199 2.21 11.35 -3.01
N LEU A 200 1.44 11.74 -1.99
CA LEU A 200 1.46 13.10 -1.45
C LEU A 200 2.71 13.33 -0.60
N SER A 201 3.53 14.29 -1.00
CA SER A 201 4.71 14.72 -0.22
C SER A 201 5.19 16.07 -0.66
N ASP A 202 5.85 16.79 0.22
CA ASP A 202 6.52 18.02 -0.11
C ASP A 202 7.68 17.75 -1.07
N THR A 203 7.91 18.67 -2.00
CA THR A 203 9.03 18.60 -2.94
C THR A 203 9.77 19.92 -3.00
N PHE A 204 11.07 19.84 -3.19
CA PHE A 204 11.92 20.99 -3.38
C PHE A 204 12.88 20.75 -4.55
N SER A 205 13.03 21.74 -5.41
CA SER A 205 14.07 21.76 -6.43
C SER A 205 14.81 23.11 -6.44
N ALA A 206 16.11 23.06 -6.63
CA ALA A 206 16.92 24.26 -6.82
C ALA A 206 18.00 24.00 -7.87
N THR A 207 18.19 24.95 -8.78
CA THR A 207 19.19 24.87 -9.83
C THR A 207 20.03 26.15 -9.85
N LEU A 208 21.33 26.02 -9.68
CA LEU A 208 22.28 27.05 -9.97
C LEU A 208 22.63 27.01 -11.47
N ILE A 209 22.65 28.14 -12.11
CA ILE A 209 22.83 28.30 -13.55
C ILE A 209 24.00 29.25 -13.83
N TYR A 210 24.83 28.87 -14.78
CA TYR A 210 25.82 29.80 -15.37
C TYR A 210 25.77 29.68 -16.88
N GLU A 211 25.51 30.79 -17.56
CA GLU A 211 25.44 30.85 -19.03
C GLU A 211 26.16 32.10 -19.54
N LYS A 212 27.43 31.97 -19.88
CA LYS A 212 28.22 33.07 -20.46
C LYS A 212 29.48 32.58 -21.18
N HIS A 213 29.90 33.30 -22.18
CA HIS A 213 31.16 33.05 -22.92
C HIS A 213 31.27 31.64 -23.53
N GLY A 214 30.16 31.11 -24.07
CA GLY A 214 30.13 29.75 -24.63
C GLY A 214 30.12 28.64 -23.57
N LEU A 215 30.10 29.01 -22.28
CA LEU A 215 29.98 28.08 -21.18
C LEU A 215 28.56 28.06 -20.65
N SER A 216 27.96 26.87 -20.55
CA SER A 216 26.72 26.60 -19.84
C SER A 216 26.98 25.57 -18.75
N ALA A 217 26.68 25.90 -17.52
CA ALA A 217 26.81 24.99 -16.38
C ALA A 217 25.56 25.04 -15.52
N ARG A 218 25.12 23.89 -15.03
CA ARG A 218 23.98 23.77 -14.14
C ARG A 218 24.30 22.78 -13.03
N VAL A 219 23.90 23.12 -11.81
CA VAL A 219 23.92 22.22 -10.65
C VAL A 219 22.51 22.21 -10.07
N ALA A 220 21.86 21.07 -10.10
CA ALA A 220 20.48 20.90 -9.69
C ALA A 220 20.39 19.96 -8.49
N TYR A 221 19.67 20.38 -7.47
CA TYR A 221 19.30 19.55 -6.33
C TYR A 221 17.80 19.37 -6.31
N ASN A 222 17.35 18.11 -6.31
CA ASN A 222 15.94 17.74 -6.24
C ASN A 222 15.72 16.91 -4.98
N TRP A 223 14.78 17.33 -4.14
CA TRP A 223 14.41 16.65 -2.92
C TRP A 223 12.92 16.38 -2.86
N ARG A 224 12.56 15.25 -2.28
CA ARG A 224 11.19 14.84 -2.01
C ARG A 224 11.11 14.25 -0.59
N ASP A 225 10.10 14.67 0.19
CA ASP A 225 9.82 14.11 1.50
C ASP A 225 9.24 12.69 1.39
N LYS A 226 9.12 12.01 2.53
CA LYS A 226 8.49 10.69 2.58
C LYS A 226 7.06 10.73 2.08
N PHE A 227 6.63 9.65 1.46
CA PHE A 227 5.27 9.50 0.99
C PHE A 227 4.81 8.05 1.03
N LEU A 228 3.49 7.87 1.16
CA LEU A 228 2.85 6.58 1.03
C LEU A 228 2.81 6.19 -0.46
N SER A 229 3.54 5.14 -0.84
CA SER A 229 3.61 4.63 -2.22
C SER A 229 2.64 3.50 -2.51
N GLY A 230 2.13 2.82 -1.47
CA GLY A 230 1.15 1.75 -1.61
C GLY A 230 0.47 1.41 -0.28
N ILE A 231 -0.70 0.76 -0.35
CA ILE A 231 -1.49 0.37 0.84
C ILE A 231 -1.78 -1.13 0.91
N ASN A 232 -1.36 -1.90 -0.06
CA ASN A 232 -1.69 -3.32 -0.15
C ASN A 232 -0.61 -4.09 -0.88
N ARG A 233 0.65 -3.91 -0.46
CA ARG A 233 1.77 -4.56 -1.11
C ARG A 233 1.67 -6.08 -0.98
N GLN A 234 1.72 -6.77 -2.11
CA GLN A 234 1.70 -8.23 -2.22
C GLN A 234 0.53 -8.90 -1.46
N GLY A 235 -0.60 -8.21 -1.35
CA GLY A 235 -1.78 -8.72 -0.64
C GLY A 235 -1.69 -8.68 0.89
N SER A 236 -0.63 -8.10 1.46
CA SER A 236 -0.40 -8.09 2.93
C SER A 236 -1.18 -7.02 3.69
N ARG A 237 -1.89 -6.12 2.99
CA ARG A 237 -2.57 -4.94 3.57
C ARG A 237 -1.66 -4.01 4.38
N ASN A 238 -0.35 -4.18 4.26
CA ASN A 238 0.61 -3.27 4.84
C ASN A 238 0.86 -2.07 3.92
N PRO A 239 1.10 -0.90 4.50
CA PRO A 239 1.52 0.26 3.74
C PRO A 239 2.92 0.05 3.20
N GLU A 240 3.22 0.72 2.10
CA GLU A 240 4.56 0.91 1.63
C GLU A 240 4.86 2.41 1.61
N PHE A 241 5.83 2.84 2.41
CA PHE A 241 6.33 4.20 2.41
C PHE A 241 7.65 4.26 1.66
N THR A 242 7.82 5.29 0.84
CA THR A 242 9.12 5.65 0.30
C THR A 242 9.76 6.67 1.24
N ALA A 243 10.99 6.41 1.66
CA ALA A 243 11.77 7.31 2.52
C ALA A 243 12.11 8.61 1.79
N PRO A 244 12.36 9.70 2.51
CA PRO A 244 12.80 10.95 1.89
C PRO A 244 14.09 10.72 1.09
N PHE A 245 14.22 11.37 -0.04
CA PHE A 245 15.45 11.32 -0.82
C PHE A 245 15.75 12.66 -1.51
N GLY A 246 17.04 12.92 -1.71
CA GLY A 246 17.51 14.10 -2.42
C GLY A 246 18.67 13.75 -3.33
N GLN A 247 18.63 14.21 -4.57
CA GLN A 247 19.61 13.92 -5.61
C GLN A 247 20.25 15.21 -6.10
N LEU A 248 21.57 15.19 -6.22
CA LEU A 248 22.36 16.25 -6.83
C LEU A 248 22.83 15.82 -8.22
N ASP A 249 22.52 16.63 -9.22
CA ASP A 249 22.96 16.46 -10.60
C ASP A 249 23.76 17.70 -11.05
N ALA A 250 24.69 17.52 -11.94
CA ALA A 250 25.44 18.62 -12.54
C ALA A 250 25.63 18.40 -14.03
N SER A 251 25.56 19.45 -14.80
CA SER A 251 25.88 19.46 -16.23
C SER A 251 26.77 20.65 -16.58
N PHE A 252 27.66 20.40 -17.50
CA PHE A 252 28.61 21.39 -18.02
C PHE A 252 28.65 21.22 -19.52
N SER A 253 28.56 22.32 -20.26
CA SER A 253 28.72 22.34 -21.70
C SER A 253 29.59 23.53 -22.11
N TYR A 254 30.52 23.29 -23.02
CA TYR A 254 31.41 24.35 -23.53
C TYR A 254 31.46 24.30 -25.05
N ASP A 255 31.20 25.47 -25.67
CA ASP A 255 31.30 25.66 -27.09
C ASP A 255 32.79 25.99 -27.46
N ILE A 256 33.51 24.97 -27.96
CA ILE A 256 34.91 25.11 -28.39
C ILE A 256 34.98 25.98 -29.62
N THR A 257 34.02 25.78 -30.53
CA THR A 257 33.81 26.61 -31.73
C THR A 257 32.32 26.79 -31.96
N GLN A 258 31.92 27.58 -32.98
CA GLN A 258 30.53 27.71 -33.37
C GLN A 258 29.89 26.38 -33.81
N ASN A 259 30.70 25.40 -34.17
CA ASN A 259 30.26 24.13 -34.70
C ASN A 259 30.58 22.92 -33.80
N VAL A 260 31.35 23.12 -32.75
CA VAL A 260 31.79 22.02 -31.87
C VAL A 260 31.56 22.40 -30.41
N SER A 261 30.83 21.57 -29.69
CA SER A 261 30.68 21.68 -28.24
C SER A 261 30.93 20.34 -27.55
N ILE A 262 31.42 20.39 -26.32
CA ILE A 262 31.59 19.24 -25.43
C ILE A 262 30.63 19.37 -24.24
N THR A 263 30.16 18.25 -23.74
CA THR A 263 29.30 18.18 -22.57
C THR A 263 29.83 17.15 -21.57
N LEU A 264 29.77 17.50 -20.29
CA LEU A 264 30.01 16.58 -19.17
C LEU A 264 28.81 16.64 -18.26
N GLU A 265 28.26 15.46 -17.93
CA GLU A 265 27.12 15.33 -17.01
C GLU A 265 27.49 14.40 -15.87
N GLY A 266 27.09 14.77 -14.67
CA GLY A 266 27.16 13.95 -13.49
C GLY A 266 25.75 13.80 -12.91
N ILE A 267 25.30 12.58 -12.75
CA ILE A 267 23.97 12.25 -12.26
C ILE A 267 24.11 11.51 -10.94
N ASN A 268 23.27 11.86 -9.99
CA ASN A 268 23.24 11.30 -8.63
C ASN A 268 24.58 11.43 -7.90
N LEU A 269 25.16 12.64 -7.91
CA LEU A 269 26.46 12.92 -7.29
C LEU A 269 26.49 12.70 -5.77
N THR A 270 25.32 12.62 -5.15
CA THR A 270 25.10 12.33 -3.72
C THR A 270 25.03 10.83 -3.39
N GLU A 271 25.03 9.94 -4.40
CA GLU A 271 24.84 8.49 -4.22
C GLU A 271 23.58 8.15 -3.41
N THR A 272 22.51 8.89 -3.67
CA THR A 272 21.26 8.72 -2.94
C THR A 272 20.61 7.39 -3.30
N ALA A 273 20.30 6.60 -2.27
CA ALA A 273 19.57 5.33 -2.41
C ALA A 273 18.07 5.55 -2.29
N VAL A 274 17.28 4.78 -3.03
CA VAL A 274 15.83 4.68 -2.84
C VAL A 274 15.56 3.59 -1.81
N ARG A 275 14.77 3.91 -0.78
CA ARG A 275 14.39 2.97 0.29
C ARG A 275 12.89 2.98 0.46
N THR A 276 12.30 1.80 0.59
CA THR A 276 10.90 1.64 1.00
C THR A 276 10.80 0.80 2.26
N TYR A 277 9.83 1.09 3.09
CA TYR A 277 9.59 0.44 4.36
C TYR A 277 8.08 0.29 4.62
N ALA A 278 7.74 -0.58 5.58
CA ALA A 278 6.35 -0.85 5.94
C ALA A 278 5.83 0.17 6.97
N ARG A 279 5.38 -0.29 8.13
CA ARG A 279 4.80 0.55 9.19
C ARG A 279 5.84 1.31 9.99
N ASP A 280 7.05 0.77 10.10
CA ASP A 280 8.19 1.36 10.80
C ASP A 280 9.37 1.47 9.83
N GLU A 281 10.12 2.55 9.90
CA GLU A 281 11.31 2.77 9.05
C GLU A 281 12.40 1.70 9.22
N LYS A 282 12.37 0.95 10.33
CA LYS A 282 13.25 -0.21 10.57
C LYS A 282 12.82 -1.47 9.81
N GLU A 283 11.58 -1.52 9.34
CA GLU A 283 11.04 -2.61 8.53
C GLU A 283 11.33 -2.38 7.06
N LEU A 284 12.59 -2.40 6.69
CA LEU A 284 13.04 -2.18 5.32
C LEU A 284 12.48 -3.27 4.39
N TRP A 285 11.74 -2.87 3.36
CA TRP A 285 11.20 -3.77 2.36
C TRP A 285 12.03 -3.81 1.09
N TYR A 286 12.60 -2.67 0.72
CA TYR A 286 13.40 -2.55 -0.47
C TYR A 286 14.42 -1.43 -0.29
N ALA A 287 15.62 -1.66 -0.76
CA ALA A 287 16.65 -0.65 -0.90
C ALA A 287 17.34 -0.83 -2.26
N GLN A 288 17.47 0.25 -2.99
CA GLN A 288 18.23 0.30 -4.22
C GLN A 288 19.29 1.40 -4.10
N GLU A 289 20.53 1.00 -4.07
CA GLU A 289 21.64 1.91 -4.19
C GLU A 289 21.82 2.30 -5.66
N LEU A 290 21.89 3.59 -5.90
CA LEU A 290 22.06 4.18 -7.22
C LEU A 290 23.41 4.89 -7.23
N ASP A 291 24.36 4.33 -7.98
CA ASP A 291 25.69 4.91 -8.11
C ASP A 291 25.66 6.23 -8.90
N ARG A 292 26.73 7.00 -8.74
CA ARG A 292 27.03 8.16 -9.58
C ARG A 292 27.22 7.73 -11.03
N ARG A 293 26.70 8.50 -11.95
CA ARG A 293 26.91 8.30 -13.38
C ARG A 293 27.52 9.53 -13.99
N PHE A 294 28.51 9.32 -14.85
CA PHE A 294 29.16 10.38 -15.61
C PHE A 294 29.02 10.10 -17.10
N LEU A 295 28.64 11.14 -17.85
CA LEU A 295 28.49 11.06 -19.29
C LEU A 295 29.37 12.17 -19.92
N LEU A 296 30.09 11.78 -20.95
CA LEU A 296 30.88 12.72 -21.79
C LEU A 296 30.29 12.69 -23.19
N GLY A 297 29.96 13.86 -23.72
CA GLY A 297 29.40 14.03 -25.06
C GLY A 297 30.15 15.03 -25.89
N ALA A 298 30.09 14.87 -27.21
CA ALA A 298 30.54 15.87 -28.16
C ALA A 298 29.43 16.08 -29.21
N ARG A 299 29.20 17.33 -29.58
CA ARG A 299 28.21 17.73 -30.58
C ARG A 299 28.92 18.46 -31.73
N PHE A 300 28.63 18.06 -32.95
CA PHE A 300 29.12 18.68 -34.18
C PHE A 300 27.92 19.21 -35.00
N LYS A 301 28.04 20.46 -35.49
CA LYS A 301 27.09 21.04 -36.44
C LYS A 301 27.82 21.16 -37.79
N PHE A 302 27.19 20.67 -38.85
CA PHE A 302 27.73 20.75 -40.21
C PHE A 302 27.01 21.82 -41.04
#